data_24bbc91e666f4120546ade66d9714f13
#
_entry.id   24bbc91e666f4120546ade66d9714f13
#
_cell.length_a   1.000
_cell.length_b   1.000
_cell.length_c   1.000
_cell.angle_alpha   90.00
_cell.angle_beta   90.00
_cell.angle_gamma   90.00
#
_symmetry.space_group_name_H-M   'P 1'
#
loop_
_entity.id
_entity.type
_entity.pdbx_description
1 polymer ?
#
loop_
_entity_poly.entity_id
_entity_poly.type
_entity_poly.pdbx_seq_one_letter_code
_entity_poly.pdbx_strand_id
1 'polypeptide(L)'
;MLKTIQDETGRTVKMGRRRPVARGLKLSLGNYLMQSAPAPPPTVNYQKMAPAALGEMYGNDTLGDCVIAGPAHVVGVLTGNAREGAPSAGNLFGEFIFTMPQIVALYSAIGGYNPDAPLVNGQNPTDNGCDEETMINYWENHGFPAGHNRIVGAISVNPSKPVEYRQALWLFENLIFGVELPDAWVNPFPSRSGFVWDKQGPPDPENGHCFVGVGYGPEGGEGIDIDSWAMIGKITDAAIEYYAASENGGQLFSVISMEGIRKASKKAPSGFDWSQLVADFDSLGGKVAA
;
A
#
# COMPACT_ATOMS: atom_id res chain seq x y z
N MET A 1 4.77 17.23 15.77
CA MET A 1 4.20 15.97 16.32
C MET A 1 3.16 15.48 15.34
N LEU A 2 3.10 14.16 15.12
CA LEU A 2 2.13 13.58 14.20
C LEU A 2 0.70 13.72 14.75
N LYS A 3 -0.26 13.93 13.85
CA LYS A 3 -1.68 14.07 14.20
C LYS A 3 -2.25 12.70 14.61
N THR A 4 -2.93 12.67 15.75
CA THR A 4 -3.71 11.53 16.21
C THR A 4 -5.18 11.90 16.12
N ILE A 5 -5.99 11.00 15.60
CA ILE A 5 -7.44 11.17 15.46
C ILE A 5 -8.11 10.11 16.32
N GLN A 6 -9.20 10.48 16.97
CA GLN A 6 -10.01 9.59 17.79
C GLN A 6 -11.45 9.66 17.33
N ASP A 7 -12.10 8.49 17.15
CA ASP A 7 -13.52 8.42 16.90
C ASP A 7 -14.36 8.54 18.20
N GLU A 8 -15.67 8.58 18.04
CA GLU A 8 -16.63 8.65 19.14
C GLU A 8 -16.60 7.44 20.08
N THR A 9 -16.03 6.32 19.65
CA THR A 9 -15.89 5.08 20.45
C THR A 9 -14.59 5.06 21.26
N GLY A 10 -13.70 6.03 21.04
CA GLY A 10 -12.39 6.09 21.66
C GLY A 10 -11.29 5.35 20.86
N ARG A 11 -11.61 4.81 19.69
CA ARG A 11 -10.61 4.23 18.79
C ARG A 11 -9.71 5.33 18.25
N THR A 12 -8.42 5.09 18.25
CA THR A 12 -7.40 6.02 17.76
C THR A 12 -6.77 5.52 16.48
N VAL A 13 -6.31 6.46 15.66
CA VAL A 13 -5.41 6.25 14.53
C VAL A 13 -4.39 7.37 14.49
N LYS A 14 -3.19 7.09 13.97
CA LYS A 14 -2.13 8.07 13.89
C LYS A 14 -1.67 8.28 12.46
N MET A 15 -1.55 9.53 12.06
CA MET A 15 -0.98 9.90 10.77
C MET A 15 0.53 9.73 10.81
N GLY A 16 1.15 9.32 9.71
CA GLY A 16 2.59 9.03 9.75
C GLY A 16 3.29 9.08 8.40
N ARG A 17 2.56 9.33 7.33
CA ARG A 17 3.16 9.50 6.03
C ARG A 17 3.79 10.87 5.90
N ARG A 18 5.03 10.91 5.48
CA ARG A 18 5.72 12.14 5.03
C ARG A 18 5.71 12.20 3.51
N ARG A 19 5.62 13.39 2.96
CA ARG A 19 5.83 13.57 1.52
C ARG A 19 7.22 13.06 1.13
N PRO A 20 7.35 12.26 0.06
CA PRO A 20 8.65 11.84 -0.43
C PRO A 20 9.46 13.06 -0.86
N VAL A 21 10.77 13.02 -0.63
CA VAL A 21 11.70 14.02 -1.11
C VAL A 21 11.96 13.77 -2.59
N ALA A 22 11.14 14.35 -3.41
CA ALA A 22 11.15 14.56 -4.87
C ALA A 22 12.19 13.77 -5.71
N ARG A 23 12.11 12.44 -5.72
CA ARG A 23 12.77 11.66 -6.78
C ARG A 23 11.77 10.90 -7.65
N GLY A 24 10.56 10.63 -7.12
CA GLY A 24 9.54 9.82 -7.78
C GLY A 24 10.02 8.42 -8.14
N LEU A 25 9.10 7.51 -8.35
CA LEU A 25 9.42 6.20 -8.87
C LEU A 25 9.92 6.31 -10.31
N LYS A 26 11.03 5.64 -10.62
CA LYS A 26 11.69 5.73 -11.92
C LYS A 26 10.92 5.04 -13.05
N LEU A 27 10.12 4.03 -12.71
CA LEU A 27 9.34 3.26 -13.66
C LEU A 27 7.86 3.65 -13.59
N SER A 28 7.21 3.73 -14.76
CA SER A 28 5.78 4.01 -14.88
C SER A 28 5.09 2.90 -15.65
N LEU A 29 3.98 2.38 -15.11
CA LEU A 29 3.24 1.27 -15.69
C LEU A 29 2.80 1.55 -17.13
N GLY A 30 2.38 2.77 -17.41
CA GLY A 30 1.95 3.16 -18.75
C GLY A 30 2.99 2.95 -19.85
N ASN A 31 4.29 2.89 -19.50
CA ASN A 31 5.36 2.64 -20.46
C ASN A 31 5.44 1.19 -20.96
N TYR A 32 4.85 0.24 -20.21
CA TYR A 32 4.90 -1.20 -20.50
C TYR A 32 3.56 -1.74 -21.02
N LEU A 33 2.48 -0.96 -20.91
CA LEU A 33 1.17 -1.33 -21.43
C LEU A 33 1.12 -1.03 -22.93
N MET A 34 0.99 -2.07 -23.74
CA MET A 34 0.77 -1.92 -25.18
C MET A 34 -0.68 -1.53 -25.46
N GLN A 35 -0.95 -0.92 -26.61
CA GLN A 35 -2.32 -0.57 -27.02
C GLN A 35 -3.28 -1.74 -27.08
N SER A 36 -2.73 -2.96 -27.23
CA SER A 36 -3.48 -4.23 -27.25
C SER A 36 -3.51 -4.94 -25.89
N ALA A 37 -3.10 -4.27 -24.82
CA ALA A 37 -3.15 -4.88 -23.49
C ALA A 37 -4.57 -5.34 -23.16
N PRO A 38 -4.76 -6.56 -22.62
CA PRO A 38 -6.08 -7.04 -22.28
C PRO A 38 -6.71 -6.13 -21.21
N ALA A 39 -8.01 -5.87 -21.37
CA ALA A 39 -8.76 -5.15 -20.33
C ALA A 39 -8.67 -5.95 -19.02
N PRO A 40 -8.55 -5.28 -17.88
CA PRO A 40 -8.60 -5.97 -16.59
C PRO A 40 -9.98 -6.64 -16.43
N PRO A 41 -10.09 -7.74 -15.68
CA PRO A 41 -11.37 -8.38 -15.43
C PRO A 41 -12.33 -7.39 -14.74
N PRO A 42 -13.64 -7.58 -14.86
CA PRO A 42 -14.62 -6.65 -14.28
C PRO A 42 -14.57 -6.62 -12.74
N THR A 43 -14.04 -7.67 -12.12
CA THR A 43 -13.95 -7.81 -10.66
C THR A 43 -12.62 -8.45 -10.26
N VAL A 44 -12.00 -7.88 -9.24
CA VAL A 44 -10.85 -8.43 -8.52
C VAL A 44 -11.11 -8.31 -7.03
N ASN A 45 -10.84 -9.35 -6.25
CA ASN A 45 -11.01 -9.33 -4.81
C ASN A 45 -9.90 -10.16 -4.14
N TYR A 46 -8.84 -9.49 -3.75
CA TYR A 46 -7.71 -10.09 -3.03
C TYR A 46 -7.90 -10.09 -1.51
N GLN A 47 -8.81 -9.27 -0.97
CA GLN A 47 -9.10 -9.26 0.47
C GLN A 47 -9.54 -10.64 1.01
N LYS A 48 -10.19 -11.45 0.16
CA LYS A 48 -10.64 -12.80 0.53
C LYS A 48 -9.51 -13.76 0.90
N MET A 49 -8.28 -13.46 0.43
CA MET A 49 -7.12 -14.32 0.61
C MET A 49 -6.23 -13.88 1.78
N ALA A 50 -6.55 -12.75 2.42
CA ALA A 50 -5.75 -12.20 3.51
C ALA A 50 -6.61 -11.56 4.62
N PRO A 51 -7.74 -12.18 5.04
CA PRO A 51 -8.65 -11.55 5.98
C PRO A 51 -8.04 -11.30 7.35
N ALA A 52 -7.09 -12.14 7.80
CA ALA A 52 -6.45 -11.97 9.08
C ALA A 52 -5.38 -10.86 9.04
N ALA A 53 -4.55 -10.82 7.98
CA ALA A 53 -3.56 -9.77 7.82
C ALA A 53 -4.20 -8.39 7.64
N LEU A 54 -5.29 -8.29 6.87
CA LEU A 54 -6.05 -7.04 6.67
C LEU A 54 -6.86 -6.62 7.91
N GLY A 55 -7.09 -7.53 8.85
CA GLY A 55 -7.73 -7.23 10.15
C GLY A 55 -6.78 -6.65 11.20
N GLU A 56 -5.48 -6.53 10.90
CA GLU A 56 -4.49 -6.05 11.85
C GLU A 56 -4.24 -4.54 11.70
N MET A 57 -4.10 -3.82 12.81
CA MET A 57 -3.71 -2.40 12.79
C MET A 57 -2.21 -2.19 12.56
N TYR A 58 -1.41 -3.22 12.85
CA TYR A 58 0.05 -3.16 12.78
C TYR A 58 0.68 -1.94 13.47
N GLY A 59 0.05 -1.50 14.59
CA GLY A 59 0.53 -0.37 15.39
C GLY A 59 0.03 1.00 14.96
N ASN A 60 -0.66 1.13 13.82
CA ASN A 60 -1.08 2.42 13.29
C ASN A 60 -2.22 3.09 14.08
N ASP A 61 -2.68 2.48 15.16
CA ASP A 61 -3.52 3.08 16.18
C ASP A 61 -2.73 3.98 17.17
N THR A 62 -1.44 3.69 17.36
CA THR A 62 -0.58 4.36 18.34
C THR A 62 0.70 4.93 17.76
N LEU A 63 1.18 4.40 16.64
CA LEU A 63 2.39 4.79 15.93
C LEU A 63 2.08 5.48 14.60
N GLY A 64 2.92 6.40 14.21
CA GLY A 64 2.86 7.04 12.89
C GLY A 64 3.49 6.16 11.80
N ASP A 65 3.15 4.90 11.75
CA ASP A 65 3.81 3.87 10.96
C ASP A 65 2.97 3.36 9.77
N CYS A 66 1.99 4.12 9.29
CA CYS A 66 1.12 3.72 8.19
C CYS A 66 1.89 3.29 6.91
N VAL A 67 3.08 3.86 6.67
CA VAL A 67 3.99 3.46 5.57
C VAL A 67 4.68 2.12 5.84
N ILE A 68 4.51 1.54 7.02
CA ILE A 68 4.91 0.17 7.36
C ILE A 68 3.69 -0.75 7.37
N ALA A 69 2.60 -0.31 7.97
CA ALA A 69 1.36 -1.09 8.07
C ALA A 69 0.77 -1.41 6.67
N GLY A 70 0.70 -0.43 5.77
CA GLY A 70 0.23 -0.65 4.40
C GLY A 70 1.01 -1.75 3.66
N PRO A 71 2.35 -1.67 3.55
CA PRO A 71 3.17 -2.76 3.00
C PRO A 71 3.03 -4.10 3.72
N ALA A 72 2.82 -4.11 5.03
CA ALA A 72 2.55 -5.35 5.77
C ALA A 72 1.24 -6.01 5.30
N HIS A 73 0.20 -5.23 5.04
CA HIS A 73 -1.03 -5.73 4.41
C HIS A 73 -0.79 -6.27 3.00
N VAL A 74 0.04 -5.59 2.19
CA VAL A 74 0.43 -6.10 0.86
C VAL A 74 1.12 -7.46 0.96
N VAL A 75 2.06 -7.65 1.90
CA VAL A 75 2.70 -8.95 2.13
C VAL A 75 1.67 -10.01 2.51
N GLY A 76 0.72 -9.67 3.38
CA GLY A 76 -0.40 -10.56 3.71
C GLY A 76 -1.18 -11.00 2.48
N VAL A 77 -1.55 -10.06 1.61
CA VAL A 77 -2.27 -10.34 0.35
C VAL A 77 -1.44 -11.24 -0.58
N LEU A 78 -0.19 -10.89 -0.83
CA LEU A 78 0.68 -11.64 -1.74
C LEU A 78 0.92 -13.08 -1.26
N THR A 79 1.18 -13.27 0.03
CA THR A 79 1.44 -14.59 0.63
C THR A 79 0.17 -15.42 0.74
N GLY A 80 -0.95 -14.82 1.16
CA GLY A 80 -2.26 -15.48 1.21
C GLY A 80 -2.72 -15.95 -0.18
N ASN A 81 -2.54 -15.12 -1.21
CA ASN A 81 -2.88 -15.48 -2.58
C ASN A 81 -1.90 -16.52 -3.18
N ALA A 82 -0.66 -16.56 -2.72
CA ALA A 82 0.31 -17.60 -3.04
C ALA A 82 0.11 -18.88 -2.20
N ARG A 83 -0.61 -18.82 -1.09
CA ARG A 83 -0.73 -19.87 -0.07
C ARG A 83 0.64 -20.33 0.43
N GLU A 84 1.48 -19.37 0.77
CA GLU A 84 2.86 -19.64 1.19
C GLU A 84 2.97 -20.29 2.57
N GLY A 85 2.03 -19.96 3.48
CA GLY A 85 1.96 -20.57 4.80
C GLY A 85 0.99 -21.74 4.89
N ALA A 86 1.10 -22.53 5.95
CA ALA A 86 0.13 -23.55 6.25
C ALA A 86 -1.15 -22.95 6.82
N PRO A 87 -2.34 -23.32 6.33
CA PRO A 87 -3.60 -22.88 6.93
C PRO A 87 -3.69 -23.29 8.40
N SER A 88 -4.21 -22.41 9.23
CA SER A 88 -4.44 -22.64 10.66
C SER A 88 -5.73 -21.96 11.13
N ALA A 89 -6.15 -22.21 12.36
CA ALA A 89 -7.28 -21.49 12.94
C ALA A 89 -6.98 -19.97 12.96
N GLY A 90 -7.82 -19.18 12.29
CA GLY A 90 -7.64 -17.74 12.13
C GLY A 90 -6.73 -17.30 10.96
N ASN A 91 -6.09 -18.26 10.30
CA ASN A 91 -5.26 -18.00 9.11
C ASN A 91 -5.48 -19.11 8.08
N LEU A 92 -6.63 -19.06 7.39
CA LEU A 92 -7.06 -20.11 6.48
C LEU A 92 -6.30 -20.16 5.16
N PHE A 93 -5.63 -19.09 4.79
CA PHE A 93 -4.96 -18.94 3.50
C PHE A 93 -3.44 -18.99 3.59
N GLY A 94 -2.87 -19.08 4.82
CA GLY A 94 -1.43 -19.09 5.03
C GLY A 94 -0.79 -17.73 4.74
N GLU A 95 -1.55 -16.66 4.92
CA GLU A 95 -1.11 -15.28 4.81
C GLU A 95 -0.08 -14.94 5.89
N PHE A 96 0.91 -14.14 5.54
CA PHE A 96 1.91 -13.68 6.50
C PHE A 96 1.32 -12.58 7.39
N ILE A 97 1.32 -12.81 8.69
CA ILE A 97 0.86 -11.86 9.69
C ILE A 97 2.07 -11.39 10.49
N PHE A 98 2.32 -10.09 10.46
CA PHE A 98 3.43 -9.50 11.22
C PHE A 98 3.13 -9.47 12.71
N THR A 99 4.15 -9.73 13.51
CA THR A 99 4.11 -9.45 14.94
C THR A 99 4.48 -8.00 15.23
N MET A 100 4.00 -7.42 16.32
CA MET A 100 4.36 -6.05 16.71
C MET A 100 5.88 -5.81 16.82
N PRO A 101 6.70 -6.74 17.39
CA PRO A 101 8.15 -6.57 17.33
C PRO A 101 8.74 -6.44 15.91
N GLN A 102 8.19 -7.16 14.92
CA GLN A 102 8.62 -7.04 13.53
C GLN A 102 8.23 -5.69 12.94
N ILE A 103 7.02 -5.21 13.21
CA ILE A 103 6.55 -3.87 12.79
C ILE A 103 7.43 -2.78 13.40
N VAL A 104 7.67 -2.82 14.71
CA VAL A 104 8.54 -1.86 15.41
C VAL A 104 9.97 -1.89 14.85
N ALA A 105 10.52 -3.07 14.57
CA ALA A 105 11.85 -3.20 13.96
C ALA A 105 11.92 -2.58 12.56
N LEU A 106 10.89 -2.78 11.73
CA LEU A 106 10.78 -2.15 10.41
C LEU A 106 10.66 -0.63 10.53
N TYR A 107 9.80 -0.15 11.43
CA TYR A 107 9.63 1.29 11.64
C TYR A 107 10.90 1.94 12.19
N SER A 108 11.64 1.25 13.05
CA SER A 108 12.95 1.72 13.53
C SER A 108 13.97 1.79 12.39
N ALA A 109 14.04 0.78 11.55
CA ALA A 109 15.01 0.73 10.45
C ALA A 109 14.70 1.73 9.32
N ILE A 110 13.43 1.97 9.03
CA ILE A 110 12.97 2.81 7.90
C ILE A 110 12.71 4.25 8.36
N GLY A 111 11.96 4.42 9.45
CA GLY A 111 11.51 5.73 9.97
C GLY A 111 12.42 6.34 11.03
N GLY A 112 13.39 5.59 11.55
CA GLY A 112 14.25 6.04 12.64
C GLY A 112 13.57 6.06 14.00
N TYR A 113 12.46 5.32 14.16
CA TYR A 113 11.74 5.19 15.43
C TYR A 113 12.59 4.47 16.48
N ASN A 114 12.71 5.02 17.66
CA ASN A 114 13.34 4.38 18.81
C ASN A 114 12.30 4.17 19.92
N PRO A 115 11.84 2.93 20.15
CA PRO A 115 10.82 2.65 21.16
C PRO A 115 11.26 3.00 22.59
N ASP A 116 12.58 3.01 22.86
CA ASP A 116 13.16 3.28 24.16
C ASP A 116 13.48 4.78 24.36
N ALA A 117 13.16 5.64 23.40
CA ALA A 117 13.41 7.08 23.53
C ALA A 117 12.59 7.68 24.69
N PRO A 118 13.19 8.51 25.55
CA PRO A 118 12.48 9.17 26.64
C PRO A 118 11.31 10.00 26.09
N LEU A 119 10.15 9.84 26.70
CA LEU A 119 8.96 10.56 26.29
C LEU A 119 9.09 12.08 26.57
N VAL A 120 8.69 12.90 25.63
CA VAL A 120 8.58 14.34 25.74
C VAL A 120 7.09 14.70 25.69
N ASN A 121 6.55 15.29 26.75
CA ASN A 121 5.11 15.57 26.87
C ASN A 121 4.21 14.34 26.60
N GLY A 122 4.64 13.18 27.09
CA GLY A 122 3.89 11.93 26.93
C GLY A 122 3.98 11.28 25.54
N GLN A 123 4.80 11.83 24.64
CA GLN A 123 4.96 11.31 23.27
C GLN A 123 6.41 10.93 23.01
N ASN A 124 6.61 9.91 22.17
CA ASN A 124 7.93 9.51 21.71
C ASN A 124 8.43 10.52 20.64
N PRO A 125 9.54 11.25 20.90
CA PRO A 125 10.02 12.29 20.00
C PRO A 125 10.59 11.74 18.67
N THR A 126 10.81 10.44 18.57
CA THR A 126 11.31 9.76 17.36
C THR A 126 10.17 9.20 16.50
N ASP A 127 8.93 9.25 16.95
CA ASP A 127 7.76 8.86 16.16
C ASP A 127 7.38 10.00 15.20
N ASN A 128 8.08 10.04 14.07
CA ASN A 128 7.99 11.12 13.08
C ASN A 128 7.48 10.64 11.71
N GLY A 129 7.01 9.41 11.61
CA GLY A 129 6.59 8.84 10.34
C GLY A 129 7.74 8.51 9.40
N CYS A 130 7.40 8.07 8.20
CA CYS A 130 8.35 7.83 7.11
C CYS A 130 7.69 8.05 5.75
N ASP A 131 8.47 7.93 4.68
CA ASP A 131 8.01 8.08 3.30
C ASP A 131 8.14 6.76 2.53
N GLU A 132 7.37 6.66 1.45
CA GLU A 132 7.27 5.46 0.64
C GLU A 132 8.58 5.13 -0.10
N GLU A 133 9.36 6.12 -0.53
CA GLU A 133 10.61 5.87 -1.27
C GLU A 133 11.66 5.22 -0.36
N THR A 134 11.78 5.69 0.88
CA THR A 134 12.65 5.09 1.90
C THR A 134 12.20 3.65 2.21
N MET A 135 10.89 3.42 2.33
CA MET A 135 10.31 2.10 2.58
C MET A 135 10.57 1.15 1.40
N ILE A 136 10.33 1.57 0.15
CA ILE A 136 10.58 0.76 -1.05
C ILE A 136 12.06 0.37 -1.13
N ASN A 137 12.97 1.33 -0.96
CA ASN A 137 14.42 1.07 -0.99
C ASN A 137 14.85 0.06 0.09
N TYR A 138 14.29 0.14 1.28
CA TYR A 138 14.53 -0.84 2.33
C TYR A 138 14.01 -2.23 1.92
N TRP A 139 12.79 -2.32 1.40
CA TRP A 139 12.15 -3.56 1.01
C TRP A 139 12.92 -4.29 -0.10
N GLU A 140 13.38 -3.57 -1.12
CA GLU A 140 14.22 -4.11 -2.20
C GLU A 140 15.52 -4.72 -1.67
N ASN A 141 16.19 -4.02 -0.75
CA ASN A 141 17.52 -4.41 -0.28
C ASN A 141 17.51 -5.43 0.85
N HIS A 142 16.50 -5.38 1.72
CA HIS A 142 16.49 -6.16 2.96
C HIS A 142 15.33 -7.17 3.04
N GLY A 143 14.23 -6.96 2.31
CA GLY A 143 12.99 -7.71 2.48
C GLY A 143 12.07 -7.11 3.53
N PHE A 144 10.83 -7.66 3.63
CA PHE A 144 9.79 -7.14 4.53
C PHE A 144 8.99 -8.30 5.14
N PRO A 145 9.32 -8.75 6.38
CA PRO A 145 10.42 -8.29 7.22
C PRO A 145 11.81 -8.65 6.64
N ALA A 146 12.87 -8.13 7.24
CA ALA A 146 14.23 -8.38 6.76
C ALA A 146 14.51 -9.88 6.54
N GLY A 147 15.09 -10.21 5.38
CA GLY A 147 15.37 -11.57 4.96
C GLY A 147 14.22 -12.31 4.27
N HIS A 148 13.00 -11.73 4.23
CA HIS A 148 11.80 -12.35 3.65
C HIS A 148 11.10 -11.40 2.65
N ASN A 149 10.24 -11.97 1.81
CA ASN A 149 9.30 -11.23 0.94
C ASN A 149 9.95 -10.05 0.20
N ARG A 150 11.09 -10.27 -0.46
CA ARG A 150 11.76 -9.22 -1.24
C ARG A 150 10.94 -8.83 -2.47
N ILE A 151 10.99 -7.55 -2.80
CA ILE A 151 10.52 -7.03 -4.09
C ILE A 151 11.71 -6.78 -5.01
N VAL A 152 11.46 -6.77 -6.30
CA VAL A 152 12.44 -6.38 -7.33
C VAL A 152 12.39 -4.89 -7.64
N GLY A 153 11.29 -4.23 -7.26
CA GLY A 153 11.10 -2.81 -7.41
C GLY A 153 9.66 -2.39 -7.23
N ALA A 154 9.42 -1.12 -7.49
CA ALA A 154 8.11 -0.51 -7.51
C ALA A 154 7.88 0.24 -8.83
N ILE A 155 6.63 0.32 -9.25
CA ILE A 155 6.21 0.96 -10.49
C ILE A 155 5.10 1.98 -10.19
N SER A 156 5.27 3.23 -10.65
CA SER A 156 4.23 4.24 -10.52
C SER A 156 3.05 3.95 -11.44
N VAL A 157 1.87 4.32 -10.99
CA VAL A 157 0.60 4.12 -11.68
C VAL A 157 -0.09 5.47 -11.83
N ASN A 158 -0.65 5.73 -13.00
CA ASN A 158 -1.29 7.00 -13.28
C ASN A 158 -2.69 7.07 -12.63
N PRO A 159 -2.91 7.96 -11.64
CA PRO A 159 -4.18 8.06 -10.93
C PRO A 159 -5.34 8.57 -11.82
N SER A 160 -5.04 9.26 -12.92
CA SER A 160 -6.07 9.75 -13.87
C SER A 160 -6.50 8.68 -14.88
N LYS A 161 -6.00 7.45 -14.79
CA LYS A 161 -6.32 6.36 -15.72
C LYS A 161 -6.92 5.15 -15.01
N PRO A 162 -8.24 5.08 -14.85
CA PRO A 162 -8.92 3.98 -14.14
C PRO A 162 -8.57 2.58 -14.66
N VAL A 163 -8.38 2.42 -15.97
CA VAL A 163 -7.96 1.15 -16.55
C VAL A 163 -6.55 0.77 -16.11
N GLU A 164 -5.61 1.73 -16.04
CA GLU A 164 -4.22 1.47 -15.66
C GLU A 164 -4.10 1.01 -14.21
N TYR A 165 -4.74 1.68 -13.25
CA TYR A 165 -4.63 1.24 -11.86
C TYR A 165 -5.43 -0.04 -11.56
N ARG A 166 -6.52 -0.32 -12.29
CA ARG A 166 -7.17 -1.63 -12.21
C ARG A 166 -6.30 -2.74 -12.81
N GLN A 167 -5.58 -2.46 -13.91
CA GLN A 167 -4.57 -3.39 -14.45
C GLN A 167 -3.43 -3.62 -13.46
N ALA A 168 -2.90 -2.57 -12.82
CA ALA A 168 -1.87 -2.69 -11.79
C ALA A 168 -2.31 -3.63 -10.67
N LEU A 169 -3.49 -3.37 -10.09
CA LEU A 169 -4.03 -4.20 -9.02
C LEU A 169 -4.26 -5.64 -9.48
N TRP A 170 -4.80 -5.85 -10.68
CA TRP A 170 -5.01 -7.19 -11.22
C TRP A 170 -3.70 -7.95 -11.47
N LEU A 171 -2.71 -7.28 -12.07
CA LEU A 171 -1.45 -7.91 -12.47
C LEU A 171 -0.55 -8.20 -11.27
N PHE A 172 -0.40 -7.21 -10.38
CA PHE A 172 0.58 -7.26 -9.30
C PHE A 172 -0.02 -7.55 -7.92
N GLU A 173 -1.35 -7.70 -7.84
CA GLU A 173 -2.08 -8.08 -6.62
C GLU A 173 -1.95 -7.06 -5.48
N ASN A 174 -1.50 -5.85 -5.78
CA ASN A 174 -1.41 -4.76 -4.83
C ASN A 174 -1.48 -3.40 -5.53
N LEU A 175 -1.93 -2.41 -4.77
CA LEU A 175 -1.90 -1.00 -5.13
C LEU A 175 -1.69 -0.22 -3.84
N ILE A 176 -0.69 0.64 -3.79
CA ILE A 176 -0.35 1.40 -2.59
C ILE A 176 -0.64 2.87 -2.86
N PHE A 177 -1.37 3.47 -1.95
CA PHE A 177 -1.73 4.88 -1.94
C PHE A 177 -0.95 5.59 -0.85
N GLY A 178 -0.21 6.62 -1.23
CA GLY A 178 0.31 7.61 -0.32
C GLY A 178 -0.39 8.93 -0.60
N VAL A 179 -1.21 9.42 0.32
CA VAL A 179 -2.02 10.62 0.10
C VAL A 179 -2.04 11.54 1.33
N GLU A 180 -2.49 12.75 1.13
CA GLU A 180 -2.85 13.69 2.17
C GLU A 180 -4.38 13.69 2.28
N LEU A 181 -4.91 13.08 3.34
CA LEU A 181 -6.35 12.94 3.50
C LEU A 181 -7.01 14.31 3.72
N PRO A 182 -8.13 14.61 3.04
CA PRO A 182 -8.90 15.80 3.38
C PRO A 182 -9.52 15.67 4.76
N ASP A 183 -9.77 16.78 5.44
CA ASP A 183 -10.42 16.77 6.74
C ASP A 183 -11.77 16.05 6.75
N ALA A 184 -12.49 16.09 5.65
CA ALA A 184 -13.77 15.39 5.51
C ALA A 184 -13.70 13.86 5.64
N TRP A 185 -12.51 13.26 5.46
CA TRP A 185 -12.33 11.81 5.64
C TRP A 185 -11.91 11.40 7.04
N VAL A 186 -11.49 12.38 7.83
CA VAL A 186 -10.98 12.17 9.19
C VAL A 186 -11.81 12.85 10.26
N ASN A 187 -12.81 13.65 9.85
CA ASN A 187 -13.75 14.32 10.75
C ASN A 187 -15.16 14.35 10.13
N PRO A 188 -16.03 13.37 10.44
CA PRO A 188 -15.79 12.24 11.35
C PRO A 188 -14.87 11.16 10.74
N PHE A 189 -14.05 10.56 11.58
CA PHE A 189 -13.23 9.40 11.22
C PHE A 189 -14.12 8.16 11.02
N PRO A 190 -13.85 7.29 10.02
CA PRO A 190 -14.62 6.06 9.80
C PRO A 190 -14.53 5.12 11.01
N SER A 191 -15.68 4.72 11.56
CA SER A 191 -15.75 3.83 12.73
C SER A 191 -15.89 2.35 12.38
N ARG A 192 -16.13 2.02 11.10
CA ARG A 192 -16.35 0.64 10.63
C ARG A 192 -16.07 0.50 9.14
N SER A 193 -15.89 -0.75 8.69
CA SER A 193 -15.85 -1.10 7.27
C SER A 193 -17.12 -0.67 6.51
N GLY A 194 -16.97 -0.48 5.19
CA GLY A 194 -18.03 -0.01 4.31
C GLY A 194 -18.06 1.51 4.13
N PHE A 195 -17.04 2.23 4.63
CA PHE A 195 -16.89 3.65 4.35
C PHE A 195 -16.54 3.90 2.87
N VAL A 196 -16.87 5.09 2.40
CA VAL A 196 -16.55 5.52 1.03
C VAL A 196 -15.83 6.86 1.10
N TRP A 197 -14.62 6.88 0.57
CA TRP A 197 -13.85 8.09 0.38
C TRP A 197 -14.07 8.62 -1.03
N ASP A 198 -14.83 9.69 -1.12
CA ASP A 198 -15.07 10.43 -2.34
C ASP A 198 -14.34 11.78 -2.29
N LYS A 199 -14.18 12.44 -3.43
CA LYS A 199 -13.54 13.76 -3.50
C LYS A 199 -14.31 14.80 -2.68
N GLN A 200 -13.72 15.26 -1.59
CA GLN A 200 -14.30 16.24 -0.66
C GLN A 200 -13.23 17.16 -0.07
N GLY A 201 -13.20 18.40 -0.51
CA GLY A 201 -12.25 19.39 -0.01
C GLY A 201 -10.81 19.22 -0.48
N PRO A 202 -9.89 20.07 -0.04
CA PRO A 202 -8.47 20.00 -0.41
C PRO A 202 -7.75 18.92 0.42
N PRO A 203 -6.60 18.41 -0.09
CA PRO A 203 -5.70 17.59 0.71
C PRO A 203 -5.14 18.40 1.88
N ASP A 204 -4.96 17.75 3.04
CA ASP A 204 -4.34 18.34 4.22
C ASP A 204 -2.99 17.66 4.49
N PRO A 205 -1.86 18.40 4.39
CA PRO A 205 -0.53 17.84 4.64
C PRO A 205 -0.33 17.26 6.05
N GLU A 206 -1.12 17.67 7.04
CA GLU A 206 -1.06 17.11 8.40
C GLU A 206 -1.72 15.72 8.49
N ASN A 207 -2.54 15.37 7.50
CA ASN A 207 -3.24 14.11 7.40
C ASN A 207 -2.53 13.10 6.46
N GLY A 208 -1.21 13.14 6.36
CA GLY A 208 -0.45 12.22 5.52
C GLY A 208 -0.66 10.76 5.93
N HIS A 209 -1.17 9.93 5.00
CA HIS A 209 -1.53 8.53 5.26
C HIS A 209 -1.18 7.61 4.08
N CYS A 210 -0.84 6.35 4.41
CA CYS A 210 -0.56 5.29 3.46
C CYS A 210 -1.55 4.14 3.70
N PHE A 211 -2.20 3.66 2.63
CA PHE A 211 -3.16 2.56 2.65
C PHE A 211 -3.11 1.76 1.35
N VAL A 212 -3.85 0.67 1.27
CA VAL A 212 -3.70 -0.28 0.15
C VAL A 212 -5.01 -0.60 -0.54
N GLY A 213 -4.94 -0.75 -1.87
CA GLY A 213 -6.01 -1.28 -2.71
C GLY A 213 -5.98 -2.81 -2.70
N VAL A 214 -7.15 -3.42 -2.49
CA VAL A 214 -7.31 -4.87 -2.32
C VAL A 214 -8.34 -5.49 -3.24
N GLY A 215 -9.04 -4.69 -4.02
CA GLY A 215 -10.05 -5.17 -4.96
C GLY A 215 -10.77 -4.07 -5.71
N TYR A 216 -11.62 -4.47 -6.61
CA TYR A 216 -12.63 -3.64 -7.29
C TYR A 216 -13.70 -4.56 -7.89
N GLY A 217 -14.89 -4.04 -8.14
CA GLY A 217 -15.93 -4.83 -8.75
C GLY A 217 -17.23 -4.07 -8.98
N PRO A 218 -18.17 -4.70 -9.73
CA PRO A 218 -19.44 -4.06 -10.13
C PRO A 218 -20.37 -3.79 -8.94
N GLU A 219 -20.30 -4.59 -7.88
CA GLU A 219 -21.20 -4.47 -6.72
C GLU A 219 -20.94 -3.22 -5.87
N GLY A 220 -19.79 -2.57 -6.05
CA GLY A 220 -19.38 -1.40 -5.30
C GLY A 220 -19.30 -0.11 -6.11
N GLY A 221 -19.74 -0.10 -7.37
CA GLY A 221 -19.62 1.08 -8.23
C GLY A 221 -18.17 1.38 -8.68
N GLU A 222 -17.93 2.61 -9.08
CA GLU A 222 -16.60 3.10 -9.50
C GLU A 222 -15.65 3.15 -8.31
N GLY A 223 -14.35 2.89 -8.56
CA GLY A 223 -13.28 3.00 -7.57
C GLY A 223 -12.59 1.70 -7.23
N ILE A 224 -11.84 1.73 -6.14
CA ILE A 224 -11.01 0.64 -5.61
C ILE A 224 -11.47 0.33 -4.19
N ASP A 225 -11.63 -0.95 -3.88
CA ASP A 225 -11.78 -1.41 -2.50
C ASP A 225 -10.42 -1.31 -1.81
N ILE A 226 -10.41 -0.66 -0.66
CA ILE A 226 -9.18 -0.35 0.08
C ILE A 226 -9.21 -0.96 1.47
N ASP A 227 -8.02 -1.25 2.00
CA ASP A 227 -7.82 -1.47 3.42
C ASP A 227 -7.07 -0.28 4.03
N SER A 228 -7.65 0.28 5.07
CA SER A 228 -7.08 1.34 5.88
C SER A 228 -7.48 1.16 7.33
N TRP A 229 -6.49 1.13 8.22
CA TRP A 229 -6.71 0.97 9.67
C TRP A 229 -7.52 -0.29 10.03
N ALA A 230 -7.17 -1.43 9.40
CA ALA A 230 -7.86 -2.71 9.57
C ALA A 230 -9.36 -2.65 9.22
N MET A 231 -9.74 -1.78 8.30
CA MET A 231 -11.10 -1.63 7.81
C MET A 231 -11.14 -1.63 6.29
N ILE A 232 -12.05 -2.39 5.73
CA ILE A 232 -12.32 -2.38 4.30
C ILE A 232 -13.29 -1.26 3.97
N GLY A 233 -12.88 -0.38 3.08
CA GLY A 233 -13.69 0.70 2.52
C GLY A 233 -13.52 0.79 1.03
N LYS A 234 -13.90 1.92 0.46
CA LYS A 234 -13.76 2.23 -0.96
C LYS A 234 -13.24 3.64 -1.15
N ILE A 235 -12.38 3.82 -2.16
CA ILE A 235 -12.02 5.13 -2.70
C ILE A 235 -12.56 5.25 -4.12
N THR A 236 -13.26 6.35 -4.43
CA THR A 236 -13.84 6.58 -5.77
C THR A 236 -12.79 6.93 -6.80
N ASP A 237 -13.08 6.73 -8.10
CA ASP A 237 -12.19 7.11 -9.18
C ASP A 237 -11.88 8.63 -9.15
N ALA A 238 -12.87 9.47 -8.83
CA ALA A 238 -12.68 10.92 -8.68
C ALA A 238 -11.75 11.29 -7.52
N ALA A 239 -11.80 10.56 -6.43
CA ALA A 239 -10.91 10.74 -5.29
C ALA A 239 -9.48 10.27 -5.61
N ILE A 240 -9.33 9.13 -6.31
CA ILE A 240 -8.03 8.62 -6.76
C ILE A 240 -7.36 9.64 -7.66
N GLU A 241 -8.06 10.10 -8.70
CA GLU A 241 -7.53 11.10 -9.64
C GLU A 241 -7.03 12.34 -8.94
N TYR A 242 -7.73 12.81 -7.91
CA TYR A 242 -7.40 14.05 -7.22
C TYR A 242 -6.35 13.87 -6.14
N TYR A 243 -6.56 12.96 -5.18
CA TYR A 243 -5.67 12.87 -4.01
C TYR A 243 -4.40 12.05 -4.25
N ALA A 244 -4.40 11.12 -5.21
CA ALA A 244 -3.19 10.37 -5.55
C ALA A 244 -2.31 11.08 -6.59
N ALA A 245 -2.73 12.22 -7.10
CA ALA A 245 -1.95 13.05 -8.01
C ALA A 245 -0.76 13.71 -7.29
N SER A 246 0.40 13.75 -7.94
CA SER A 246 1.64 14.27 -7.36
C SER A 246 1.57 15.75 -7.00
N GLU A 247 0.84 16.56 -7.79
CA GLU A 247 0.59 17.97 -7.51
C GLU A 247 -0.20 18.21 -6.23
N ASN A 248 -0.94 17.21 -5.78
CA ASN A 248 -1.70 17.20 -4.52
C ASN A 248 -0.97 16.45 -3.39
N GLY A 249 0.33 16.21 -3.54
CA GLY A 249 1.14 15.49 -2.56
C GLY A 249 0.92 13.98 -2.56
N GLY A 250 0.22 13.45 -3.56
CA GLY A 250 -0.14 12.05 -3.66
C GLY A 250 0.89 11.18 -4.39
N GLN A 251 0.77 9.88 -4.18
CA GLN A 251 1.47 8.83 -4.91
C GLN A 251 0.56 7.61 -5.08
N LEU A 252 0.65 6.97 -6.25
CA LEU A 252 -0.01 5.71 -6.54
C LEU A 252 1.00 4.77 -7.20
N PHE A 253 1.18 3.58 -6.64
CA PHE A 253 2.16 2.64 -7.15
C PHE A 253 1.83 1.20 -6.77
N SER A 254 2.48 0.25 -7.45
CA SER A 254 2.52 -1.17 -7.06
C SER A 254 3.94 -1.59 -6.79
N VAL A 255 4.14 -2.47 -5.82
CA VAL A 255 5.39 -3.19 -5.62
C VAL A 255 5.37 -4.51 -6.39
N ILE A 256 6.53 -4.93 -6.88
CA ILE A 256 6.64 -6.08 -7.77
C ILE A 256 7.63 -7.06 -7.17
N SER A 257 7.17 -8.29 -6.93
CA SER A 257 8.00 -9.43 -6.56
C SER A 257 8.28 -10.31 -7.78
N MET A 258 9.28 -11.18 -7.70
CA MET A 258 9.54 -12.18 -8.76
C MET A 258 8.34 -13.10 -8.99
N GLU A 259 7.68 -13.52 -7.91
CA GLU A 259 6.46 -14.33 -8.05
C GLU A 259 5.33 -13.50 -8.66
N GLY A 260 5.24 -12.21 -8.34
CA GLY A 260 4.32 -11.27 -9.00
C GLY A 260 4.53 -11.22 -10.51
N ILE A 261 5.77 -11.13 -10.98
CA ILE A 261 6.09 -11.18 -12.42
C ILE A 261 5.62 -12.50 -13.05
N ARG A 262 5.92 -13.63 -12.42
CA ARG A 262 5.52 -14.96 -12.92
C ARG A 262 4.00 -15.12 -13.02
N LYS A 263 3.26 -14.65 -12.04
CA LYS A 263 1.79 -14.68 -12.04
C LYS A 263 1.22 -13.72 -13.09
N ALA A 264 1.73 -12.50 -13.12
CA ALA A 264 1.25 -11.45 -14.00
C ALA A 264 1.51 -11.78 -15.49
N SER A 265 2.67 -12.37 -15.82
CA SER A 265 2.98 -12.80 -17.20
C SER A 265 2.04 -13.90 -17.70
N LYS A 266 1.49 -14.71 -16.81
CA LYS A 266 0.44 -15.70 -17.17
C LYS A 266 -0.94 -15.05 -17.37
N LYS A 267 -1.23 -13.95 -16.66
CA LYS A 267 -2.50 -13.20 -16.78
C LYS A 267 -2.55 -12.39 -18.09
N ALA A 268 -1.43 -11.77 -18.46
CA ALA A 268 -1.31 -10.91 -19.64
C ALA A 268 -0.06 -11.28 -20.46
N PRO A 269 -0.02 -12.45 -21.11
CA PRO A 269 1.15 -12.91 -21.87
C PRO A 269 1.43 -12.06 -23.10
N SER A 270 0.42 -11.39 -23.65
CA SER A 270 0.53 -10.44 -24.76
C SER A 270 -0.05 -9.09 -24.35
N GLY A 271 0.51 -8.00 -24.83
CA GLY A 271 0.01 -6.65 -24.53
C GLY A 271 0.68 -5.97 -23.33
N PHE A 272 1.69 -6.63 -22.73
CA PHE A 272 2.57 -6.05 -21.73
C PHE A 272 4.03 -6.37 -22.08
N ASP A 273 4.92 -5.38 -22.01
CA ASP A 273 6.34 -5.59 -22.32
C ASP A 273 7.10 -6.06 -21.08
N TRP A 274 6.97 -7.38 -20.80
CA TRP A 274 7.64 -8.03 -19.68
C TRP A 274 9.16 -8.01 -19.80
N SER A 275 9.67 -8.14 -21.03
CA SER A 275 11.11 -8.14 -21.27
C SER A 275 11.73 -6.78 -20.96
N GLN A 276 11.08 -5.69 -21.39
CA GLN A 276 11.53 -4.35 -21.09
C GLN A 276 11.42 -4.05 -19.60
N LEU A 277 10.32 -4.42 -18.94
CA LEU A 277 10.15 -4.23 -17.49
C LEU A 277 11.29 -4.89 -16.71
N VAL A 278 11.60 -6.16 -17.02
CA VAL A 278 12.70 -6.90 -16.36
C VAL A 278 14.04 -6.21 -16.62
N ALA A 279 14.34 -5.83 -17.87
CA ALA A 279 15.58 -5.16 -18.23
C ALA A 279 15.74 -3.81 -17.49
N ASP A 280 14.64 -3.06 -17.34
CA ASP A 280 14.66 -1.78 -16.65
C ASP A 280 14.89 -1.97 -15.13
N PHE A 281 14.27 -2.96 -14.50
CA PHE A 281 14.58 -3.31 -13.10
C PHE A 281 16.05 -3.71 -12.92
N ASP A 282 16.59 -4.54 -13.80
CA ASP A 282 18.00 -4.95 -13.75
C ASP A 282 18.93 -3.73 -13.88
N SER A 283 18.62 -2.79 -14.77
CA SER A 283 19.40 -1.57 -14.99
C SER A 283 19.40 -0.64 -13.76
N LEU A 284 18.35 -0.70 -12.95
CA LEU A 284 18.20 0.08 -11.73
C LEU A 284 18.83 -0.60 -10.49
N GLY A 285 19.42 -1.79 -10.67
CA GLY A 285 20.07 -2.57 -9.60
C GLY A 285 19.15 -3.57 -8.92
N GLY A 286 17.92 -3.76 -9.43
CA GLY A 286 17.03 -4.86 -9.07
C GLY A 286 17.66 -6.17 -9.53
N LYS A 287 17.83 -7.15 -8.64
CA LYS A 287 18.31 -8.48 -9.02
C LYS A 287 17.11 -9.32 -9.47
N VAL A 288 16.72 -9.17 -10.72
CA VAL A 288 15.81 -10.13 -11.37
C VAL A 288 16.66 -11.33 -11.75
N ALA A 289 16.78 -12.31 -10.86
CA ALA A 289 17.46 -13.56 -11.20
C ALA A 289 16.69 -14.23 -12.35
N ALA A 290 17.42 -14.61 -13.42
CA ALA A 290 16.93 -15.31 -14.58
C ALA A 290 16.31 -16.67 -14.24
#